data_95362f3997ba3252b73f1b5b0136c19f
#
_entry.id   95362f3997ba3252b73f1b5b0136c19f
#
_cell.length_a   1.000
_cell.length_b   1.000
_cell.length_c   1.000
_cell.angle_alpha   90.00
_cell.angle_beta   90.00
_cell.angle_gamma   90.00
#
_symmetry.space_group_name_H-M   'P 1'
#
loop_
_entity.id
_entity.type
_entity.pdbx_description
1 polymer ?
#
loop_
_entity_poly.entity_id
_entity_poly.type
_entity_poly.pdbx_seq_one_letter_code
_entity_poly.pdbx_strand_id
1 'polypeptide(L)'
;AASDVYKRQGQREVEAGFMLQIKPLSVSIADYDVIAIGTPTWWYTMAPAVLTFLHQQDFTGKTVIPFMTNGGWPGHVIKDMEAECKGAKFAHEMKIQFDSTGGDRLETPERVITKWVADVKKDLN
;
A
#
# COMPACT_ATOMS: atom_id res chain seq x y z
N ALA A 1 -4.85 14.24 -24.13
CA ALA A 1 -3.47 14.28 -23.65
C ALA A 1 -3.00 12.88 -23.24
N ALA A 2 -1.69 12.63 -23.32
CA ALA A 2 -1.12 11.33 -22.98
C ALA A 2 -1.40 10.97 -21.51
N SER A 3 -1.38 11.93 -20.60
CA SER A 3 -1.68 11.71 -19.18
C SER A 3 -3.10 11.20 -18.94
N ASP A 4 -4.07 11.65 -19.76
CA ASP A 4 -5.46 11.19 -19.63
C ASP A 4 -5.62 9.75 -20.10
N VAL A 5 -4.86 9.35 -21.12
CA VAL A 5 -4.86 7.96 -21.61
C VAL A 5 -4.34 7.03 -20.53
N TYR A 6 -3.23 7.38 -19.88
CA TYR A 6 -2.66 6.59 -18.79
C TYR A 6 -3.59 6.51 -17.59
N LYS A 7 -4.27 7.60 -17.23
CA LYS A 7 -5.24 7.60 -16.13
C LYS A 7 -6.41 6.66 -16.41
N ARG A 8 -6.94 6.68 -17.63
CA ARG A 8 -8.04 5.79 -18.02
C ARG A 8 -7.61 4.34 -18.01
N GLN A 9 -6.39 4.06 -18.45
CA GLN A 9 -5.84 2.70 -18.41
C GLN A 9 -5.72 2.21 -16.98
N GLY A 10 -5.15 3.03 -16.08
CA GLY A 10 -5.04 2.69 -14.67
C GLY A 10 -6.38 2.42 -14.02
N GLN A 11 -7.39 3.24 -14.33
CA GLN A 11 -8.74 3.05 -13.83
C GLN A 11 -9.34 1.71 -14.28
N ARG A 12 -9.20 1.38 -15.56
CA ARG A 12 -9.72 0.12 -16.11
C ARG A 12 -9.04 -1.08 -15.47
N GLU A 13 -7.73 -1.02 -15.28
CA GLU A 13 -6.98 -2.11 -14.65
C GLU A 13 -7.42 -2.34 -13.21
N VAL A 14 -7.60 -1.28 -12.44
CA VAL A 14 -8.05 -1.36 -11.06
C VAL A 14 -9.48 -1.91 -10.97
N GLU A 15 -10.39 -1.37 -11.78
CA GLU A 15 -11.79 -1.79 -11.78
C GLU A 15 -11.97 -3.24 -12.21
N ALA A 16 -11.12 -3.72 -13.10
CA ALA A 16 -11.14 -5.10 -13.58
C ALA A 16 -10.42 -6.07 -12.63
N GLY A 17 -9.77 -5.59 -11.59
CA GLY A 17 -8.95 -6.44 -10.72
C GLY A 17 -7.77 -7.05 -11.46
N PHE A 18 -7.20 -6.29 -12.39
CA PHE A 18 -6.15 -6.77 -13.27
C PHE A 18 -4.91 -7.22 -12.51
N MET A 19 -4.44 -8.44 -12.79
CA MET A 19 -3.26 -9.01 -12.16
C MET A 19 -2.03 -8.73 -13.02
N LEU A 20 -1.38 -7.60 -12.73
CA LEU A 20 -0.17 -7.19 -13.42
C LEU A 20 0.97 -8.16 -13.13
N GLN A 21 1.72 -8.56 -14.17
CA GLN A 21 2.91 -9.38 -13.97
C GLN A 21 4.03 -8.54 -13.38
N ILE A 22 4.63 -9.02 -12.30
CA ILE A 22 5.70 -8.33 -11.59
C ILE A 22 6.97 -9.18 -11.55
N LYS A 23 8.12 -8.51 -11.36
CA LYS A 23 9.38 -9.21 -11.17
C LYS A 23 9.43 -9.86 -9.80
N PRO A 24 10.06 -11.04 -9.65
CA PRO A 24 10.25 -11.66 -8.34
C PRO A 24 11.06 -10.77 -7.41
N LEU A 25 10.76 -10.84 -6.11
CA LEU A 25 11.58 -10.17 -5.11
C LEU A 25 12.96 -10.83 -5.00
N SER A 26 13.95 -10.03 -4.61
CA SER A 26 15.29 -10.56 -4.31
C SER A 26 15.39 -11.26 -2.95
N VAL A 27 14.34 -11.15 -2.13
CA VAL A 27 14.26 -11.77 -0.80
C VAL A 27 12.97 -12.57 -0.69
N SER A 28 12.95 -13.55 0.23
CA SER A 28 11.76 -14.33 0.52
C SER A 28 11.03 -13.72 1.72
N ILE A 29 9.73 -13.44 1.62
CA ILE A 29 8.96 -12.93 2.75
C ILE A 29 8.84 -13.98 3.87
N ALA A 30 9.02 -15.27 3.56
CA ALA A 30 9.00 -16.34 4.55
C ALA A 30 10.05 -16.15 5.64
N ASP A 31 11.14 -15.43 5.34
CA ASP A 31 12.24 -15.18 6.27
C ASP A 31 11.97 -14.04 7.26
N TYR A 32 10.82 -13.37 7.15
CA TYR A 32 10.48 -12.20 7.97
C TYR A 32 9.16 -12.41 8.70
N ASP A 33 9.10 -11.94 9.94
CA ASP A 33 7.89 -12.02 10.77
C ASP A 33 7.00 -10.80 10.61
N VAL A 34 7.60 -9.65 10.30
CA VAL A 34 6.91 -8.37 10.15
C VAL A 34 7.21 -7.80 8.77
N ILE A 35 6.16 -7.43 8.05
CA ILE A 35 6.29 -6.94 6.67
C ILE A 35 5.50 -5.64 6.53
N ALA A 36 6.20 -4.56 6.22
CA ALA A 36 5.57 -3.29 5.89
C ALA A 36 5.32 -3.24 4.37
N ILE A 37 4.10 -2.91 3.99
CA ILE A 37 3.70 -2.87 2.57
C ILE A 37 3.07 -1.53 2.27
N GLY A 38 3.66 -0.80 1.33
CA GLY A 38 3.19 0.52 0.94
C GLY A 38 2.71 0.55 -0.50
N THR A 39 1.69 1.36 -0.75
CA THR A 39 1.11 1.57 -2.08
C THR A 39 0.60 3.00 -2.24
N PRO A 40 0.68 3.58 -3.45
CA PRO A 40 -0.14 4.75 -3.74
C PRO A 40 -1.62 4.34 -3.85
N THR A 41 -2.52 5.32 -3.75
CA THR A 41 -3.94 5.11 -3.99
C THR A 41 -4.22 5.31 -5.48
N TRP A 42 -4.74 4.27 -6.13
CA TRP A 42 -5.19 4.32 -7.52
C TRP A 42 -6.67 3.99 -7.56
N TRP A 43 -7.48 4.98 -7.94
CA TRP A 43 -8.93 4.79 -8.08
C TRP A 43 -9.55 4.11 -6.85
N TYR A 44 -9.26 4.70 -5.67
CA TYR A 44 -9.78 4.32 -4.35
C TYR A 44 -9.27 3.00 -3.78
N THR A 45 -8.31 2.34 -4.45
CA THR A 45 -7.71 1.10 -3.94
C THR A 45 -6.20 1.06 -4.21
N MET A 46 -5.57 -0.08 -3.96
CA MET A 46 -4.12 -0.25 -4.15
C MET A 46 -3.73 -0.31 -5.62
N ALA A 47 -2.48 0.02 -5.92
CA ALA A 47 -1.93 -0.13 -7.27
C ALA A 47 -1.94 -1.61 -7.69
N PRO A 48 -2.19 -1.91 -8.99
CA PRO A 48 -2.27 -3.31 -9.47
C PRO A 48 -1.03 -4.16 -9.18
N ALA A 49 0.16 -3.59 -9.23
CA ALA A 49 1.39 -4.32 -8.91
C ALA A 49 1.40 -4.80 -7.46
N VAL A 50 0.86 -4.01 -6.54
CA VAL A 50 0.75 -4.39 -5.13
C VAL A 50 -0.27 -5.51 -4.96
N LEU A 51 -1.41 -5.41 -5.64
CA LEU A 51 -2.42 -6.47 -5.63
C LEU A 51 -1.83 -7.80 -6.08
N THR A 52 -1.08 -7.80 -7.18
CA THR A 52 -0.39 -9.00 -7.68
C THR A 52 0.55 -9.57 -6.62
N PHE A 53 1.36 -8.72 -6.00
CA PHE A 53 2.29 -9.14 -4.95
C PHE A 53 1.55 -9.80 -3.79
N LEU A 54 0.47 -9.18 -3.30
CA LEU A 54 -0.30 -9.72 -2.19
C LEU A 54 -0.94 -11.08 -2.52
N HIS A 55 -1.38 -11.27 -3.76
CA HIS A 55 -1.93 -12.55 -4.21
C HIS A 55 -0.89 -13.66 -4.27
N GLN A 56 0.37 -13.32 -4.54
CA GLN A 56 1.42 -14.30 -4.74
C GLN A 56 2.06 -14.79 -3.43
N GLN A 57 1.83 -14.09 -2.32
CA GLN A 57 2.54 -14.36 -1.07
C GLN A 57 1.62 -14.97 -0.02
N ASP A 58 2.21 -15.71 0.90
CA ASP A 58 1.51 -16.25 2.06
C ASP A 58 1.89 -15.42 3.30
N PHE A 59 0.92 -14.70 3.85
CA PHE A 59 1.11 -13.84 5.02
C PHE A 59 0.61 -14.48 6.32
N THR A 60 0.20 -15.74 6.28
CA THR A 60 -0.34 -16.43 7.45
C THR A 60 0.64 -16.40 8.63
N GLY A 61 0.16 -15.94 9.78
CA GLY A 61 0.97 -15.85 10.99
C GLY A 61 1.91 -14.65 11.07
N LYS A 62 1.98 -13.84 10.01
CA LYS A 62 2.84 -12.66 9.97
C LYS A 62 2.11 -11.42 10.44
N THR A 63 2.87 -10.41 10.85
CA THR A 63 2.34 -9.08 11.12
C THR A 63 2.58 -8.21 9.89
N VAL A 64 1.51 -7.65 9.34
CA VAL A 64 1.56 -6.75 8.18
C VAL A 64 1.29 -5.33 8.63
N ILE A 65 2.11 -4.40 8.17
CA ILE A 65 1.96 -2.97 8.44
C ILE A 65 1.59 -2.30 7.11
N PRO A 66 0.29 -2.14 6.82
CA PRO A 66 -0.14 -1.53 5.57
C PRO A 66 -0.07 0.00 5.68
N PHE A 67 0.51 0.63 4.68
CA PHE A 67 0.49 2.09 4.59
C PHE A 67 0.26 2.52 3.14
N MET A 68 -0.23 3.75 2.97
CA MET A 68 -0.52 4.25 1.64
C MET A 68 -0.36 5.75 1.55
N THR A 69 -0.16 6.22 0.33
CA THR A 69 -0.15 7.64 0.00
C THR A 69 -1.40 8.00 -0.80
N ASN A 70 -1.91 9.21 -0.60
CA ASN A 70 -3.10 9.69 -1.29
C ASN A 70 -3.08 11.22 -1.41
N GLY A 71 -3.93 11.77 -2.27
CA GLY A 71 -4.08 13.20 -2.47
C GLY A 71 -5.35 13.78 -1.83
N GLY A 72 -5.86 13.13 -0.78
CA GLY A 72 -7.08 13.55 -0.10
C GLY A 72 -8.26 12.58 -0.29
N TRP A 73 -8.06 11.54 -1.10
CA TRP A 73 -9.08 10.51 -1.39
C TRP A 73 -8.49 9.14 -1.09
N PRO A 74 -8.42 8.76 0.20
CA PRO A 74 -7.78 7.49 0.58
C PRO A 74 -8.54 6.23 0.15
N GLY A 75 -9.83 6.35 -0.17
CA GLY A 75 -10.63 5.21 -0.59
C GLY A 75 -10.64 4.09 0.44
N HIS A 76 -10.60 2.85 -0.05
CA HIS A 76 -10.62 1.66 0.79
C HIS A 76 -9.32 0.84 0.68
N VAL A 77 -8.20 1.54 0.43
CA VAL A 77 -6.89 0.91 0.19
C VAL A 77 -6.46 -0.01 1.34
N ILE A 78 -6.44 0.50 2.56
CA ILE A 78 -5.99 -0.27 3.73
C ILE A 78 -6.88 -1.51 3.93
N LYS A 79 -8.19 -1.32 3.85
CA LYS A 79 -9.16 -2.40 4.00
C LYS A 79 -8.96 -3.48 2.94
N ASP A 80 -8.71 -3.07 1.69
CA ASP A 80 -8.48 -4.00 0.60
C ASP A 80 -7.17 -4.77 0.78
N MET A 81 -6.11 -4.09 1.24
CA MET A 81 -4.84 -4.73 1.54
C MET A 81 -5.00 -5.79 2.64
N GLU A 82 -5.74 -5.46 3.70
CA GLU A 82 -6.00 -6.39 4.79
C GLU A 82 -6.80 -7.61 4.31
N ALA A 83 -7.77 -7.40 3.43
CA ALA A 83 -8.58 -8.49 2.87
C ALA A 83 -7.71 -9.47 2.04
N GLU A 84 -6.66 -8.97 1.39
CA GLU A 84 -5.76 -9.81 0.60
C GLU A 84 -4.73 -10.56 1.44
N CYS A 85 -4.42 -10.09 2.63
CA CYS A 85 -3.43 -10.70 3.52
C CYS A 85 -4.08 -11.63 4.53
N LYS A 86 -4.75 -12.66 4.06
CA LYS A 86 -5.50 -13.61 4.89
C LYS A 86 -4.59 -14.30 5.90
N GLY A 87 -5.05 -14.39 7.14
CA GLY A 87 -4.31 -15.05 8.22
C GLY A 87 -3.22 -14.21 8.85
N ALA A 88 -3.02 -12.98 8.39
CA ALA A 88 -2.05 -12.06 8.98
C ALA A 88 -2.68 -11.27 10.12
N LYS A 89 -1.82 -10.72 10.99
CA LYS A 89 -2.19 -9.68 11.95
C LYS A 89 -1.82 -8.34 11.35
N PHE A 90 -2.56 -7.28 11.70
CA PHE A 90 -2.32 -5.95 11.17
C PHE A 90 -2.01 -4.99 12.31
N ALA A 91 -1.01 -4.14 12.11
CA ALA A 91 -0.58 -3.17 13.10
C ALA A 91 -0.08 -1.91 12.41
N HIS A 92 -0.15 -0.78 13.13
CA HIS A 92 0.46 0.49 12.71
C HIS A 92 0.07 0.95 11.31
N GLU A 93 -1.15 0.66 10.85
CA GLU A 93 -1.62 1.15 9.56
C GLU A 93 -1.45 2.67 9.47
N MET A 94 -1.09 3.16 8.28
CA MET A 94 -0.81 4.58 8.10
C MET A 94 -1.34 5.10 6.76
N LYS A 95 -2.02 6.24 6.82
CA LYS A 95 -2.47 6.98 5.65
C LYS A 95 -1.64 8.27 5.58
N ILE A 96 -0.92 8.44 4.47
CA ILE A 96 -0.06 9.61 4.25
C ILE A 96 -0.68 10.43 3.13
N GLN A 97 -1.02 11.68 3.44
CA GLN A 97 -1.68 12.57 2.49
C GLN A 97 -0.73 13.60 1.91
N PHE A 98 -0.74 13.72 0.60
CA PHE A 98 -0.10 14.78 -0.16
C PHE A 98 -1.14 15.75 -0.68
N ASP A 99 -0.71 16.82 -1.36
CA ASP A 99 -1.64 17.82 -1.87
C ASP A 99 -2.58 17.25 -2.94
N SER A 100 -3.77 17.82 -3.03
CA SER A 100 -4.84 17.32 -3.89
C SER A 100 -4.62 17.56 -5.38
N THR A 101 -3.59 18.31 -5.76
CA THR A 101 -3.28 18.58 -7.15
C THR A 101 -2.34 17.55 -7.77
N GLY A 102 -1.99 16.52 -7.00
CA GLY A 102 -1.05 15.50 -7.44
C GLY A 102 0.41 15.91 -7.31
N GLY A 103 0.67 16.97 -6.55
CA GLY A 103 2.02 17.45 -6.28
C GLY A 103 2.72 16.67 -5.17
N ASP A 104 3.89 17.15 -4.81
CA ASP A 104 4.77 16.52 -3.83
C ASP A 104 4.72 17.19 -2.44
N ARG A 105 3.81 18.13 -2.23
CA ARG A 105 3.67 18.79 -0.93
C ARG A 105 2.97 17.86 0.04
N LEU A 106 3.66 17.53 1.12
CA LEU A 106 3.14 16.66 2.17
C LEU A 106 2.13 17.40 3.05
N GLU A 107 0.89 16.90 3.10
CA GLU A 107 -0.16 17.42 3.97
C GLU A 107 -0.13 16.79 5.35
N THR A 108 0.16 15.48 5.44
CA THR A 108 0.34 14.80 6.72
C THR A 108 1.56 15.42 7.43
N PRO A 109 1.42 15.90 8.69
CA PRO A 109 2.56 16.49 9.38
C PRO A 109 3.72 15.51 9.53
N GLU A 110 4.95 16.00 9.33
CA GLU A 110 6.15 15.16 9.49
C GLU A 110 6.24 14.50 10.86
N ARG A 111 5.81 15.19 11.92
CA ARG A 111 5.81 14.64 13.27
C ARG A 111 4.96 13.38 13.41
N VAL A 112 3.86 13.30 12.63
CA VAL A 112 2.98 12.12 12.61
C VAL A 112 3.70 10.94 11.98
N ILE A 113 4.40 11.18 10.88
CA ILE A 113 5.17 10.15 10.18
C ILE A 113 6.34 9.68 11.04
N THR A 114 7.07 10.63 11.66
CA THR A 114 8.19 10.33 12.54
C THR A 114 7.73 9.48 13.74
N LYS A 115 6.59 9.83 14.32
CA LYS A 115 6.01 9.06 15.43
C LYS A 115 5.63 7.65 14.97
N TRP A 116 5.03 7.53 13.80
CA TRP A 116 4.66 6.24 13.24
C TRP A 116 5.89 5.34 13.05
N VAL A 117 6.96 5.88 12.48
CA VAL A 117 8.22 5.14 12.29
C VAL A 117 8.79 4.71 13.65
N ALA A 118 8.77 5.58 14.65
CA ALA A 118 9.27 5.28 15.99
C ALA A 118 8.43 4.18 16.67
N ASP A 119 7.11 4.24 16.53
CA ASP A 119 6.20 3.22 17.08
C ASP A 119 6.43 1.86 16.43
N VAL A 120 6.62 1.83 15.11
CA VAL A 120 6.94 0.60 14.38
C VAL A 120 8.26 0.01 14.86
N LYS A 121 9.30 0.82 14.97
CA LYS A 121 10.63 0.38 15.45
C LYS A 121 10.55 -0.19 16.86
N LYS A 122 9.77 0.43 17.73
CA LYS A 122 9.60 -0.02 19.11
C LYS A 122 9.04 -1.42 19.19
N ASP A 123 8.08 -1.74 18.32
CA ASP A 123 7.44 -3.05 18.31
C ASP A 123 8.29 -4.12 17.62
N LEU A 124 9.31 -3.73 16.85
CA LEU A 124 10.24 -4.66 16.21
C LEU A 124 11.35 -5.15 17.15
N ASN A 125 11.55 -4.51 18.28
CA ASN A 125 12.63 -4.83 19.23
C ASN A 125 12.14 -5.75 20.36
#